data_9d89bfcd306f509baa8974096e9b95de
#
_entry.id   9d89bfcd306f509baa8974096e9b95de
#
_cell.length_a   1.000
_cell.length_b   1.000
_cell.length_c   1.000
_cell.angle_alpha   90.00
_cell.angle_beta   90.00
_cell.angle_gamma   90.00
#
_symmetry.space_group_name_H-M   'P 1'
#
loop_
_entity.id
_entity.type
_entity.pdbx_description
1 polymer ?
#
loop_
_entity_poly.entity_id
_entity_poly.type
_entity_poly.pdbx_seq_one_letter_code
_entity_poly.pdbx_strand_id
1 'polypeptide(L)'
;MATGWRQTGQRIFRGLALALMLVAISPSQTAASDPAPRAATQLEQAEALRLTDNAAFVRLLRTMDAGQTSMTAAQRWHLKYLHGWQDDYQGDHASALALFRQILAQCPDATLRFRARATLINTLNTTRQFEPAYRELDQLMRDLPGITDPAVRNQGLAEASMLLNLAGQSDLAEQFARQMFQTIPPGQSICFAQVRLLDALVLGARIKADDPAFPQGIGACLKDRQVLGADVIRIQHVDALVRENRLPEALHQLLTFHDEVLSLGYAQSTVDWDATLADVLYRMGRYAEAARYAIDGLPKRPWEHPSGAIAKAYRVLYRVAKKQGDTTTALAWHEKYMDAEKQQLAAASASSLAYQRVRQEVAAKERALQESTAQNRILHLQQALDRKAMQTSRLSIILLLTVLASVVFWLVRLSRSHKRYVRLARHDGLTGIFNRQHFVEQAEQMLATAQREGNHLCLLLMDLDHFKLINDAHGHGFGDLVLKRAVAVCHDHLRKSDIFGRLGGEEFGILLPDCMLASVSKRAEAIRIAIAETSDDEDTRGVMISASLGVASTEHAGYDLQQLMADADNALYRAKRGGRNRVVLDVVELGERASS
;
A
#
# COMPACT_ATOMS: atom_id res chain seq x y z
N MET A 1 2.28 -29.30 46.56
CA MET A 1 2.60 -28.24 45.58
C MET A 1 3.31 -27.01 46.22
N ALA A 2 3.39 -26.87 47.52
CA ALA A 2 4.04 -25.70 48.17
C ALA A 2 5.57 -25.84 48.39
N THR A 3 6.18 -26.98 48.12
CA THR A 3 7.60 -27.27 48.37
C THR A 3 8.54 -26.99 47.21
N GLY A 4 8.02 -26.89 45.99
CA GLY A 4 8.83 -26.66 44.77
C GLY A 4 9.28 -25.21 44.58
N TRP A 5 8.51 -24.25 45.04
CA TRP A 5 8.78 -22.81 44.84
C TRP A 5 9.92 -22.25 45.76
N ARG A 6 10.13 -22.87 46.92
CA ARG A 6 11.17 -22.40 47.85
C ARG A 6 12.61 -22.64 47.40
N GLN A 7 12.82 -23.59 46.46
CA GLN A 7 14.17 -23.89 45.99
C GLN A 7 14.58 -23.09 44.75
N THR A 8 13.62 -22.58 43.96
CA THR A 8 13.89 -21.82 42.74
C THR A 8 14.44 -20.41 43.04
N GLY A 9 13.94 -19.76 44.10
CA GLY A 9 14.38 -18.40 44.45
C GLY A 9 15.83 -18.28 44.89
N GLN A 10 16.41 -19.37 45.43
CA GLN A 10 17.79 -19.32 45.95
C GLN A 10 18.88 -19.41 44.87
N ARG A 11 18.52 -19.73 43.61
CA ARG A 11 19.50 -20.04 42.56
C ARG A 11 19.66 -18.95 41.51
N ILE A 12 18.87 -17.89 41.58
CA ILE A 12 18.70 -16.91 40.52
C ILE A 12 19.93 -16.00 40.33
N PHE A 13 20.83 -15.92 41.30
CA PHE A 13 21.96 -14.99 41.25
C PHE A 13 23.31 -15.61 40.82
N ARG A 14 23.36 -16.89 40.39
CA ARG A 14 24.62 -17.52 40.01
C ARG A 14 25.11 -17.20 38.60
N GLY A 15 24.27 -16.64 37.79
CA GLY A 15 24.59 -16.38 36.36
C GLY A 15 25.27 -15.04 36.05
N LEU A 16 25.39 -14.16 37.04
CA LEU A 16 25.71 -12.75 36.80
C LEU A 16 27.15 -12.45 36.35
N ALA A 17 28.08 -13.30 36.70
CA ALA A 17 29.50 -12.97 36.56
C ALA A 17 30.15 -13.43 35.26
N LEU A 18 29.52 -14.34 34.50
CA LEU A 18 30.19 -15.00 33.36
C LEU A 18 29.84 -14.45 31.99
N ALA A 19 28.88 -13.56 31.88
CA ALA A 19 28.47 -13.02 30.58
C ALA A 19 29.53 -12.17 29.85
N LEU A 20 30.63 -11.92 30.54
CA LEU A 20 31.69 -11.06 30.02
C LEU A 20 32.87 -11.82 29.37
N MET A 21 32.80 -13.15 29.32
CA MET A 21 33.85 -13.97 28.73
C MET A 21 33.56 -14.29 27.27
N LEU A 22 34.40 -13.89 26.42
CA LEU A 22 34.76 -14.40 25.09
C LEU A 22 34.82 -13.37 23.98
N VAL A 23 36.00 -13.05 23.64
CA VAL A 23 36.53 -13.06 22.26
C VAL A 23 38.04 -13.30 22.36
N ALA A 24 38.48 -14.54 22.21
CA ALA A 24 39.90 -14.83 21.96
C ALA A 24 40.12 -14.83 20.44
N ILE A 25 40.80 -13.82 19.93
CA ILE A 25 41.30 -13.74 18.56
C ILE A 25 42.77 -14.13 18.61
N SER A 26 43.18 -15.12 17.83
CA SER A 26 44.58 -15.53 17.66
C SER A 26 45.37 -14.43 16.92
N PRO A 27 46.59 -14.08 17.36
CA PRO A 27 47.34 -13.03 16.73
C PRO A 27 48.07 -13.55 15.49
N SER A 28 47.83 -12.94 14.35
CA SER A 28 48.74 -12.99 13.18
C SER A 28 49.73 -11.82 13.24
N GLN A 29 51.01 -12.17 13.31
CA GLN A 29 52.10 -11.19 13.30
C GLN A 29 52.34 -10.63 11.92
N THR A 30 52.33 -9.31 11.80
CA THR A 30 53.25 -8.57 10.85
C THR A 30 53.40 -7.13 11.33
N ALA A 31 54.66 -6.68 11.32
CA ALA A 31 55.10 -5.34 11.71
C ALA A 31 54.87 -4.32 10.59
N ALA A 32 54.41 -3.11 10.94
CA ALA A 32 54.83 -1.87 10.28
C ALA A 32 54.19 -0.63 10.94
N SER A 33 54.93 0.42 10.95
CA SER A 33 54.87 1.69 11.61
C SER A 33 53.81 2.65 11.07
N ASP A 34 52.55 2.47 11.45
CA ASP A 34 51.51 3.47 11.24
C ASP A 34 50.63 3.51 12.53
N PRO A 35 50.22 4.67 13.06
CA PRO A 35 49.52 4.74 14.37
C PRO A 35 48.17 4.02 14.38
N ALA A 36 47.50 3.89 13.26
CA ALA A 36 46.23 3.19 13.16
C ALA A 36 46.32 1.65 13.35
N PRO A 37 47.30 0.93 12.77
CA PRO A 37 47.54 -0.48 13.04
C PRO A 37 47.94 -0.75 14.49
N ARG A 38 48.73 0.14 15.11
CA ARG A 38 49.11 0.00 16.53
C ARG A 38 47.91 0.10 17.46
N ALA A 39 46.99 1.02 17.22
CA ALA A 39 45.76 1.14 18.01
C ALA A 39 44.83 -0.07 17.84
N ALA A 40 44.73 -0.66 16.65
CA ALA A 40 43.97 -1.88 16.44
C ALA A 40 44.54 -3.05 17.26
N THR A 41 45.85 -3.27 17.20
CA THR A 41 46.54 -4.31 17.99
C THR A 41 46.37 -4.10 19.50
N GLN A 42 46.41 -2.84 19.95
CA GLN A 42 46.19 -2.51 21.37
C GLN A 42 44.75 -2.79 21.82
N LEU A 43 43.74 -2.53 20.97
CA LEU A 43 42.35 -2.86 21.26
C LEU A 43 42.13 -4.39 21.37
N GLU A 44 42.70 -5.16 20.45
CA GLU A 44 42.66 -6.64 20.52
C GLU A 44 43.37 -7.16 21.78
N GLN A 45 44.53 -6.60 22.12
CA GLN A 45 45.23 -6.94 23.36
C GLN A 45 44.42 -6.57 24.61
N ALA A 46 43.76 -5.42 24.61
CA ALA A 46 42.88 -5.02 25.70
C ALA A 46 41.72 -5.99 25.89
N GLU A 47 41.09 -6.41 24.77
CA GLU A 47 40.01 -7.44 24.81
C GLU A 47 40.49 -8.75 25.44
N ALA A 48 41.70 -9.20 25.12
CA ALA A 48 42.29 -10.43 25.69
C ALA A 48 42.61 -10.29 27.18
N LEU A 49 43.13 -9.12 27.59
CA LEU A 49 43.57 -8.87 28.99
C LEU A 49 42.42 -8.62 29.97
N ARG A 50 41.29 -8.08 29.51
CA ARG A 50 40.20 -7.62 30.41
C ARG A 50 39.73 -8.69 31.42
N LEU A 51 39.82 -9.96 31.04
CA LEU A 51 39.39 -11.12 31.82
C LEU A 51 40.53 -11.90 32.48
N THR A 52 41.76 -11.77 31.95
CA THR A 52 42.92 -12.56 32.37
C THR A 52 43.84 -11.79 33.28
N ASP A 53 44.02 -10.47 33.04
CA ASP A 53 44.87 -9.57 33.85
C ASP A 53 44.26 -8.16 33.82
N ASN A 54 43.30 -7.89 34.71
CA ASN A 54 42.63 -6.59 34.78
C ASN A 54 43.60 -5.44 35.09
N ALA A 55 44.66 -5.68 35.87
CA ALA A 55 45.67 -4.65 36.15
C ALA A 55 46.43 -4.26 34.88
N ALA A 56 46.82 -5.21 34.04
CA ALA A 56 47.44 -4.94 32.73
C ALA A 56 46.43 -4.27 31.78
N PHE A 57 45.17 -4.70 31.76
CA PHE A 57 44.08 -4.09 31.02
C PHE A 57 43.91 -2.60 31.32
N VAL A 58 43.82 -2.23 32.62
CA VAL A 58 43.68 -0.84 33.05
C VAL A 58 44.92 0.01 32.64
N ARG A 59 46.12 -0.56 32.77
CA ARG A 59 47.33 0.14 32.28
C ARG A 59 47.29 0.41 30.78
N LEU A 60 46.83 -0.58 30.01
CA LEU A 60 46.71 -0.46 28.57
C LEU A 60 45.65 0.60 28.18
N LEU A 61 44.46 0.61 28.83
CA LEU A 61 43.44 1.64 28.62
C LEU A 61 44.02 3.06 28.79
N ARG A 62 44.75 3.31 29.90
CA ARG A 62 45.38 4.61 30.13
C ARG A 62 46.38 5.00 29.05
N THR A 63 47.12 4.04 28.51
CA THR A 63 48.03 4.27 27.38
C THR A 63 47.28 4.66 26.12
N MET A 64 46.16 4.01 25.87
CA MET A 64 45.30 4.27 24.72
C MET A 64 44.58 5.62 24.83
N ASP A 65 44.18 6.04 26.04
CA ASP A 65 43.59 7.37 26.28
C ASP A 65 44.56 8.49 25.89
N ALA A 66 45.88 8.36 26.23
CA ALA A 66 46.91 9.32 25.83
C ALA A 66 47.10 9.39 24.29
N GLY A 67 46.77 8.33 23.57
CA GLY A 67 46.88 8.22 22.12
C GLY A 67 45.58 8.46 21.33
N GLN A 68 44.52 8.88 21.98
CA GLN A 68 43.14 8.95 21.39
C GLN A 68 43.05 9.84 20.13
N THR A 69 43.89 10.89 20.04
CA THR A 69 43.93 11.81 18.89
C THR A 69 44.37 11.15 17.59
N SER A 70 45.13 10.06 17.68
CA SER A 70 45.62 9.30 16.50
C SER A 70 44.66 8.15 16.11
N MET A 71 43.59 7.91 16.84
CA MET A 71 42.63 6.84 16.60
C MET A 71 41.58 7.24 15.56
N THR A 72 41.13 6.26 14.78
CA THR A 72 39.93 6.41 13.93
C THR A 72 38.66 6.55 14.78
N ALA A 73 37.58 7.04 14.17
CA ALA A 73 36.30 7.14 14.86
C ALA A 73 35.81 5.77 15.39
N ALA A 74 35.99 4.69 14.62
CA ALA A 74 35.62 3.33 15.02
C ALA A 74 36.43 2.85 16.23
N GLN A 75 37.76 3.11 16.25
CA GLN A 75 38.62 2.75 17.37
C GLN A 75 38.26 3.52 18.65
N ARG A 76 37.91 4.80 18.54
CA ARG A 76 37.44 5.59 19.70
C ARG A 76 36.12 5.05 20.28
N TRP A 77 35.20 4.58 19.44
CA TRP A 77 33.97 3.93 19.92
C TRP A 77 34.27 2.60 20.62
N HIS A 78 35.21 1.80 20.09
CA HIS A 78 35.63 0.56 20.73
C HIS A 78 36.32 0.82 22.09
N LEU A 79 37.22 1.81 22.15
CA LEU A 79 37.82 2.22 23.44
C LEU A 79 36.78 2.66 24.46
N LYS A 80 35.77 3.42 24.04
CA LYS A 80 34.64 3.81 24.90
C LYS A 80 33.86 2.60 25.43
N TYR A 81 33.65 1.58 24.60
CA TYR A 81 33.03 0.33 25.05
C TYR A 81 33.86 -0.37 26.12
N LEU A 82 35.20 -0.41 25.98
CA LEU A 82 36.11 -1.00 26.96
C LEU A 82 36.12 -0.22 28.28
N HIS A 83 36.00 1.10 28.24
CA HIS A 83 35.82 1.92 29.46
C HIS A 83 34.48 1.58 30.14
N GLY A 84 33.38 1.54 29.42
CA GLY A 84 32.10 1.14 30.00
C GLY A 84 32.15 -0.25 30.63
N TRP A 85 32.85 -1.19 30.03
CA TRP A 85 33.08 -2.52 30.59
C TRP A 85 33.92 -2.45 31.88
N GLN A 86 34.98 -1.63 31.91
CA GLN A 86 35.82 -1.46 33.10
C GLN A 86 35.06 -0.81 34.27
N ASP A 87 34.25 0.20 33.96
CA ASP A 87 33.42 0.87 34.98
C ASP A 87 32.44 -0.12 35.61
N ASP A 88 31.77 -0.96 34.77
CA ASP A 88 30.86 -2.01 35.23
C ASP A 88 31.60 -3.04 36.12
N TYR A 89 32.79 -3.46 35.70
CA TYR A 89 33.62 -4.41 36.44
C TYR A 89 34.07 -3.86 37.81
N GLN A 90 34.30 -2.55 37.93
CA GLN A 90 34.65 -1.89 39.18
C GLN A 90 33.46 -1.54 40.08
N GLY A 91 32.23 -1.76 39.57
CA GLY A 91 30.98 -1.46 40.28
C GLY A 91 30.48 -0.03 40.07
N ASP A 92 31.14 0.78 39.21
CA ASP A 92 30.57 2.06 38.76
C ASP A 92 29.56 1.85 37.66
N HIS A 93 28.45 1.21 38.01
CA HIS A 93 27.39 0.89 37.08
C HIS A 93 26.74 2.14 36.48
N ALA A 94 26.76 3.28 37.19
CA ALA A 94 26.16 4.51 36.66
C ALA A 94 26.92 5.05 35.45
N SER A 95 28.26 5.11 35.53
CA SER A 95 29.13 5.50 34.43
C SER A 95 29.05 4.50 33.29
N ALA A 96 29.05 3.19 33.56
CA ALA A 96 28.92 2.13 32.59
C ALA A 96 27.60 2.26 31.77
N LEU A 97 26.46 2.43 32.47
CA LEU A 97 25.15 2.63 31.83
C LEU A 97 25.13 3.86 30.92
N ALA A 98 25.77 4.97 31.33
CA ALA A 98 25.85 6.18 30.53
C ALA A 98 26.64 5.96 29.24
N LEU A 99 27.80 5.29 29.33
CA LEU A 99 28.67 4.98 28.18
C LEU A 99 27.99 4.02 27.19
N PHE A 100 27.36 2.95 27.66
CA PHE A 100 26.66 2.01 26.78
C PHE A 100 25.47 2.67 26.09
N ARG A 101 24.67 3.48 26.79
CA ARG A 101 23.57 4.25 26.16
C ARG A 101 24.08 5.23 25.11
N GLN A 102 25.23 5.86 25.34
CA GLN A 102 25.83 6.74 24.34
C GLN A 102 26.29 5.96 23.09
N ILE A 103 26.88 4.76 23.26
CA ILE A 103 27.24 3.89 22.14
C ILE A 103 25.99 3.49 21.35
N LEU A 104 24.92 3.08 22.03
CA LEU A 104 23.68 2.69 21.36
C LEU A 104 23.07 3.83 20.54
N ALA A 105 23.16 5.08 21.03
CA ALA A 105 22.55 6.23 20.40
C ALA A 105 23.39 6.79 19.21
N GLN A 106 24.74 6.71 19.29
CA GLN A 106 25.60 7.50 18.41
C GLN A 106 26.62 6.68 17.59
N CYS A 107 26.91 5.43 17.98
CA CYS A 107 27.89 4.63 17.25
C CYS A 107 27.30 4.14 15.91
N PRO A 108 27.96 4.35 14.77
CA PRO A 108 27.48 3.85 13.48
C PRO A 108 27.65 2.33 13.32
N ASP A 109 28.60 1.71 14.04
CA ASP A 109 28.90 0.28 13.93
C ASP A 109 27.81 -0.56 14.62
N ALA A 110 27.07 -1.34 13.85
CA ALA A 110 25.99 -2.20 14.32
C ALA A 110 26.51 -3.32 15.24
N THR A 111 27.68 -3.88 14.95
CA THR A 111 28.30 -4.96 15.73
C THR A 111 28.68 -4.45 17.13
N LEU A 112 29.29 -3.26 17.19
CA LEU A 112 29.64 -2.67 18.47
C LEU A 112 28.41 -2.23 19.27
N ARG A 113 27.39 -1.70 18.62
CA ARG A 113 26.10 -1.43 19.31
C ARG A 113 25.50 -2.69 19.89
N PHE A 114 25.53 -3.80 19.15
CA PHE A 114 25.03 -5.08 19.62
C PHE A 114 25.80 -5.57 20.86
N ARG A 115 27.15 -5.50 20.84
CA ARG A 115 28.00 -5.81 22.00
C ARG A 115 27.69 -4.94 23.21
N ALA A 116 27.59 -3.62 22.99
CA ALA A 116 27.26 -2.67 24.05
C ALA A 116 25.86 -2.96 24.66
N ARG A 117 24.87 -3.34 23.83
CA ARG A 117 23.54 -3.74 24.30
C ARG A 117 23.60 -5.00 25.13
N ALA A 118 24.35 -6.01 24.70
CA ALA A 118 24.55 -7.24 25.46
C ALA A 118 25.14 -6.94 26.85
N THR A 119 26.20 -6.12 26.93
CA THR A 119 26.81 -5.75 28.21
C THR A 119 25.87 -4.86 29.04
N LEU A 120 25.15 -3.93 28.41
CA LEU A 120 24.14 -3.10 29.08
C LEU A 120 23.06 -3.95 29.76
N ILE A 121 22.60 -5.04 29.14
CA ILE A 121 21.64 -5.98 29.74
C ILE A 121 22.18 -6.55 31.02
N ASN A 122 23.44 -6.95 31.04
CA ASN A 122 24.08 -7.46 32.26
C ASN A 122 24.14 -6.39 33.38
N THR A 123 24.60 -5.19 33.04
CA THR A 123 24.66 -4.07 34.02
C THR A 123 23.27 -3.72 34.56
N LEU A 124 22.24 -3.66 33.70
CA LEU A 124 20.85 -3.41 34.12
C LEU A 124 20.33 -4.51 35.03
N ASN A 125 20.67 -5.76 34.75
CA ASN A 125 20.30 -6.88 35.58
C ASN A 125 21.01 -6.83 36.96
N THR A 126 22.31 -6.54 36.98
CA THR A 126 23.10 -6.38 38.21
C THR A 126 22.52 -5.27 39.11
N THR A 127 22.08 -4.17 38.52
CA THR A 127 21.45 -3.05 39.23
C THR A 127 19.94 -3.23 39.46
N ARG A 128 19.40 -4.44 39.21
CA ARG A 128 17.98 -4.82 39.38
C ARG A 128 17.00 -3.98 38.58
N GLN A 129 17.45 -3.37 37.50
CA GLN A 129 16.60 -2.66 36.52
C GLN A 129 16.03 -3.66 35.51
N PHE A 130 15.19 -4.58 35.96
CA PHE A 130 14.76 -5.74 35.16
C PHE A 130 13.94 -5.36 33.93
N GLU A 131 13.00 -4.45 34.03
CA GLU A 131 12.14 -4.07 32.91
C GLU A 131 12.93 -3.43 31.75
N PRO A 132 13.84 -2.46 31.99
CA PRO A 132 14.79 -2.02 30.96
C PRO A 132 15.65 -3.16 30.39
N ALA A 133 16.13 -4.09 31.23
CA ALA A 133 16.95 -5.21 30.77
C ALA A 133 16.18 -6.09 29.75
N TYR A 134 14.92 -6.41 30.03
CA TYR A 134 14.10 -7.20 29.10
C TYR A 134 13.72 -6.44 27.83
N ARG A 135 13.54 -5.12 27.90
CA ARG A 135 13.35 -4.30 26.67
C ARG A 135 14.59 -4.31 25.80
N GLU A 136 15.77 -4.19 26.38
CA GLU A 136 17.03 -4.28 25.63
C GLU A 136 17.27 -5.70 25.10
N LEU A 137 16.86 -6.75 25.85
CA LEU A 137 16.90 -8.12 25.36
C LEU A 137 16.01 -8.32 24.13
N ASP A 138 14.80 -7.80 24.14
CA ASP A 138 13.89 -7.87 22.98
C ASP A 138 14.52 -7.19 21.75
N GLN A 139 15.15 -6.02 21.91
CA GLN A 139 15.87 -5.36 20.82
C GLN A 139 17.11 -6.14 20.39
N LEU A 140 17.85 -6.73 21.35
CA LEU A 140 19.01 -7.57 21.05
C LEU A 140 18.64 -8.76 20.16
N MET A 141 17.50 -9.40 20.47
CA MET A 141 17.00 -10.55 19.67
C MET A 141 16.55 -10.13 18.28
N ARG A 142 15.99 -8.95 18.10
CA ARG A 142 15.69 -8.40 16.76
C ARG A 142 16.94 -8.12 15.93
N ASP A 143 18.01 -7.65 16.59
CA ASP A 143 19.25 -7.30 15.90
C ASP A 143 20.12 -8.55 15.58
N LEU A 144 19.93 -9.65 16.35
CA LEU A 144 20.73 -10.88 16.26
C LEU A 144 20.86 -11.49 14.85
N PRO A 145 19.81 -11.53 14.00
CA PRO A 145 19.95 -12.07 12.64
C PRO A 145 20.95 -11.31 11.76
N GLY A 146 21.15 -10.01 12.02
CA GLY A 146 22.11 -9.14 11.30
C GLY A 146 23.56 -9.27 11.75
N ILE A 147 23.83 -10.00 12.85
CA ILE A 147 25.18 -10.15 13.39
C ILE A 147 25.86 -11.38 12.77
N THR A 148 26.91 -11.15 12.02
CA THR A 148 27.66 -12.20 11.31
C THR A 148 28.84 -12.75 12.11
N ASP A 149 29.42 -11.95 13.03
CA ASP A 149 30.51 -12.37 13.91
C ASP A 149 30.02 -13.41 14.93
N PRO A 150 30.54 -14.65 14.88
CA PRO A 150 30.10 -15.73 15.78
C PRO A 150 30.31 -15.44 17.25
N ALA A 151 31.40 -14.77 17.61
CA ALA A 151 31.74 -14.46 18.99
C ALA A 151 30.78 -13.40 19.57
N VAL A 152 30.51 -12.37 18.79
CA VAL A 152 29.53 -11.33 19.16
C VAL A 152 28.10 -11.89 19.24
N ARG A 153 27.76 -12.75 18.28
CA ARG A 153 26.48 -13.45 18.28
C ARG A 153 26.29 -14.32 19.54
N ASN A 154 27.34 -15.06 19.90
CA ASN A 154 27.32 -15.91 21.09
C ASN A 154 27.25 -15.09 22.38
N GLN A 155 27.85 -13.92 22.45
CA GLN A 155 27.68 -13.00 23.58
C GLN A 155 26.20 -12.65 23.78
N GLY A 156 25.49 -12.27 22.72
CA GLY A 156 24.06 -11.95 22.78
C GLY A 156 23.20 -13.14 23.22
N LEU A 157 23.45 -14.32 22.66
CA LEU A 157 22.74 -15.55 23.04
C LEU A 157 22.97 -15.93 24.50
N ALA A 158 24.18 -15.70 25.01
CA ALA A 158 24.50 -15.96 26.40
C ALA A 158 23.76 -15.03 27.38
N GLU A 159 23.68 -13.74 27.06
CA GLU A 159 22.90 -12.79 27.86
C GLU A 159 21.41 -13.14 27.84
N ALA A 160 20.88 -13.53 26.67
CA ALA A 160 19.51 -14.01 26.56
C ALA A 160 19.26 -15.23 27.45
N SER A 161 20.13 -16.24 27.38
CA SER A 161 20.03 -17.45 28.20
C SER A 161 20.05 -17.11 29.70
N MET A 162 20.99 -16.28 30.11
CA MET A 162 21.13 -15.86 31.51
C MET A 162 19.87 -15.12 32.01
N LEU A 163 19.44 -14.09 31.31
CA LEU A 163 18.33 -13.26 31.76
C LEU A 163 17.02 -14.03 31.79
N LEU A 164 16.80 -14.94 30.85
CA LEU A 164 15.63 -15.83 30.84
C LEU A 164 15.63 -16.84 31.98
N ASN A 165 16.81 -17.38 32.35
CA ASN A 165 16.93 -18.20 33.56
C ASN A 165 16.51 -17.44 34.83
N LEU A 166 16.87 -16.15 34.94
CA LEU A 166 16.45 -15.29 36.04
C LEU A 166 14.93 -15.04 36.07
N ALA A 167 14.28 -15.02 34.90
CA ALA A 167 12.82 -14.94 34.79
C ALA A 167 12.11 -16.27 35.09
N GLY A 168 12.84 -17.35 35.34
CA GLY A 168 12.30 -18.70 35.51
C GLY A 168 11.91 -19.37 34.18
N GLN A 169 12.42 -18.87 33.04
CA GLN A 169 12.16 -19.41 31.70
C GLN A 169 13.29 -20.33 31.24
N SER A 170 13.58 -21.40 32.02
CA SER A 170 14.72 -22.29 31.79
C SER A 170 14.67 -23.03 30.44
N ASP A 171 13.45 -23.28 29.91
CA ASP A 171 13.30 -23.93 28.58
C ASP A 171 13.79 -23.00 27.45
N LEU A 172 13.44 -21.71 27.50
CA LEU A 172 13.93 -20.72 26.55
C LEU A 172 15.41 -20.47 26.71
N ALA A 173 15.89 -20.42 27.96
CA ALA A 173 17.31 -20.28 28.27
C ALA A 173 18.13 -21.42 27.66
N GLU A 174 17.66 -22.66 27.79
CA GLU A 174 18.27 -23.82 27.14
C GLU A 174 18.32 -23.68 25.61
N GLN A 175 17.22 -23.25 24.98
CA GLN A 175 17.18 -23.09 23.55
C GLN A 175 18.27 -22.12 23.05
N PHE A 176 18.45 -20.98 23.72
CA PHE A 176 19.50 -20.02 23.36
C PHE A 176 20.90 -20.57 23.64
N ALA A 177 21.09 -21.28 24.75
CA ALA A 177 22.36 -21.93 25.03
C ALA A 177 22.71 -22.99 23.96
N ARG A 178 21.74 -23.78 23.50
CA ARG A 178 21.95 -24.75 22.40
C ARG A 178 22.27 -24.08 21.06
N GLN A 179 21.67 -22.91 20.77
CA GLN A 179 22.00 -22.13 19.56
C GLN A 179 23.46 -21.68 19.56
N MET A 180 24.07 -21.40 20.74
CA MET A 180 25.49 -21.05 20.81
C MET A 180 26.39 -22.13 20.20
N PHE A 181 26.10 -23.43 20.44
CA PHE A 181 26.88 -24.52 19.85
C PHE A 181 26.82 -24.57 18.33
N GLN A 182 25.69 -24.13 17.73
CA GLN A 182 25.53 -24.10 16.28
C GLN A 182 26.34 -22.98 15.61
N THR A 183 26.70 -21.95 16.39
CA THR A 183 27.40 -20.76 15.89
C THR A 183 28.89 -20.75 16.21
N ILE A 184 29.39 -21.62 17.12
CA ILE A 184 30.80 -21.71 17.46
C ILE A 184 31.56 -22.40 16.32
N PRO A 185 32.57 -21.75 15.70
CA PRO A 185 33.39 -22.36 14.67
C PRO A 185 34.19 -23.55 15.20
N PRO A 186 34.50 -24.57 14.38
CA PRO A 186 35.33 -25.66 14.76
C PRO A 186 36.68 -25.20 15.33
N GLY A 187 37.08 -25.77 16.47
CA GLY A 187 38.33 -25.41 17.14
C GLY A 187 38.27 -24.21 18.10
N GLN A 188 37.15 -23.53 18.17
CA GLN A 188 36.93 -22.51 19.21
C GLN A 188 36.34 -23.11 20.49
N SER A 189 36.51 -22.38 21.61
CA SER A 189 36.07 -22.82 22.92
C SER A 189 34.54 -22.95 23.02
N ILE A 190 34.06 -24.10 23.48
CA ILE A 190 32.66 -24.34 23.79
C ILE A 190 32.36 -24.14 25.28
N CYS A 191 33.35 -23.77 26.10
CA CYS A 191 33.22 -23.64 27.55
C CYS A 191 32.01 -22.82 27.95
N PHE A 192 31.92 -21.61 27.41
CA PHE A 192 30.87 -20.67 27.77
C PHE A 192 29.45 -21.17 27.39
N ALA A 193 29.34 -21.82 26.22
CA ALA A 193 28.08 -22.44 25.82
C ALA A 193 27.68 -23.58 26.76
N GLN A 194 28.67 -24.39 27.22
CA GLN A 194 28.44 -25.45 28.20
C GLN A 194 27.99 -24.88 29.54
N VAL A 195 28.64 -23.82 30.03
CA VAL A 195 28.22 -23.14 31.25
C VAL A 195 26.76 -22.72 31.19
N ARG A 196 26.33 -22.06 30.10
CA ARG A 196 24.95 -21.60 29.93
C ARG A 196 23.94 -22.74 29.78
N LEU A 197 24.30 -23.78 29.05
CA LEU A 197 23.45 -24.96 28.91
C LEU A 197 23.22 -25.66 30.25
N LEU A 198 24.30 -25.92 30.99
CA LEU A 198 24.21 -26.58 32.27
C LEU A 198 23.48 -25.71 33.33
N ASP A 199 23.66 -24.39 33.27
CA ASP A 199 22.90 -23.46 34.11
C ASP A 199 21.38 -23.60 33.89
N ALA A 200 20.95 -23.62 32.63
CA ALA A 200 19.54 -23.80 32.28
C ALA A 200 18.99 -25.17 32.68
N LEU A 201 19.77 -26.24 32.47
CA LEU A 201 19.37 -27.60 32.81
C LEU A 201 19.29 -27.83 34.32
N VAL A 202 20.25 -27.28 35.08
CA VAL A 202 20.29 -27.40 36.57
C VAL A 202 19.17 -26.59 37.20
N LEU A 203 18.95 -25.35 36.77
CA LEU A 203 17.84 -24.52 37.24
C LEU A 203 16.47 -25.11 36.87
N GLY A 204 16.34 -25.67 35.68
CA GLY A 204 15.14 -26.38 35.22
C GLY A 204 14.93 -27.75 35.89
N ALA A 205 15.88 -28.24 36.71
CA ALA A 205 15.89 -29.57 37.31
C ALA A 205 15.81 -30.72 36.26
N ARG A 206 16.41 -30.51 35.09
CA ARG A 206 16.35 -31.44 33.93
C ARG A 206 17.63 -32.23 33.69
N ILE A 207 18.60 -32.15 34.61
CA ILE A 207 19.87 -32.89 34.52
C ILE A 207 20.14 -33.57 35.87
N LYS A 208 20.68 -34.80 35.77
CA LYS A 208 21.13 -35.57 36.94
C LYS A 208 22.62 -35.37 37.19
N ALA A 209 23.08 -35.67 38.40
CA ALA A 209 24.49 -35.52 38.75
C ALA A 209 25.44 -36.39 37.93
N ASP A 210 25.02 -37.57 37.49
CA ASP A 210 25.85 -38.46 36.68
C ASP A 210 25.87 -38.14 35.19
N ASP A 211 25.24 -37.03 34.76
CA ASP A 211 25.19 -36.66 33.35
C ASP A 211 26.60 -36.34 32.81
N PRO A 212 27.01 -36.94 31.68
CA PRO A 212 28.32 -36.71 31.09
C PRO A 212 28.58 -35.28 30.65
N ALA A 213 27.56 -34.45 30.55
CA ALA A 213 27.70 -33.03 30.20
C ALA A 213 28.51 -32.24 31.25
N PHE A 214 28.51 -32.66 32.53
CA PHE A 214 29.33 -32.00 33.55
C PHE A 214 30.84 -32.21 33.33
N PRO A 215 31.38 -33.48 33.28
CA PRO A 215 32.81 -33.68 33.04
C PRO A 215 33.23 -33.17 31.66
N GLN A 216 32.38 -33.28 30.62
CA GLN A 216 32.66 -32.75 29.28
C GLN A 216 32.81 -31.24 29.31
N GLY A 217 31.89 -30.52 29.98
CA GLY A 217 31.93 -29.07 30.11
C GLY A 217 33.15 -28.59 30.91
N ILE A 218 33.45 -29.23 32.03
CA ILE A 218 34.66 -28.95 32.82
C ILE A 218 35.91 -29.15 31.97
N GLY A 219 36.02 -30.31 31.25
CA GLY A 219 37.15 -30.60 30.37
C GLY A 219 37.32 -29.57 29.25
N ALA A 220 36.23 -29.13 28.63
CA ALA A 220 36.25 -28.11 27.60
C ALA A 220 36.77 -26.75 28.14
N CYS A 221 36.32 -26.33 29.33
CA CYS A 221 36.78 -25.11 29.97
C CYS A 221 38.27 -25.16 30.32
N LEU A 222 38.73 -26.26 30.92
CA LEU A 222 40.14 -26.42 31.33
C LEU A 222 41.07 -26.48 30.12
N LYS A 223 40.69 -27.15 29.03
CA LYS A 223 41.42 -27.16 27.78
C LYS A 223 41.75 -25.77 27.28
N ASP A 224 40.80 -24.86 27.41
CA ASP A 224 40.90 -23.48 26.96
C ASP A 224 41.39 -22.52 28.06
N ARG A 225 41.91 -23.03 29.18
CA ARG A 225 42.39 -22.27 30.37
C ARG A 225 41.33 -21.35 30.96
N GLN A 226 40.06 -21.69 30.81
CA GLN A 226 38.95 -20.94 31.39
C GLN A 226 38.55 -21.54 32.74
N VAL A 227 39.43 -21.41 33.75
CA VAL A 227 39.27 -22.03 35.06
C VAL A 227 37.98 -21.58 35.74
N LEU A 228 37.64 -20.29 35.67
CA LEU A 228 36.40 -19.78 36.24
C LEU A 228 35.16 -20.47 35.64
N GLY A 229 35.16 -20.73 34.35
CA GLY A 229 34.07 -21.47 33.69
C GLY A 229 33.96 -22.91 34.21
N ALA A 230 35.10 -23.58 34.42
CA ALA A 230 35.12 -24.92 35.01
C ALA A 230 34.54 -24.91 36.43
N ASP A 231 34.87 -23.90 37.24
CA ASP A 231 34.37 -23.79 38.62
C ASP A 231 32.86 -23.52 38.67
N VAL A 232 32.33 -22.73 37.76
CA VAL A 232 30.88 -22.57 37.66
C VAL A 232 30.20 -23.88 37.31
N ILE A 233 30.76 -24.69 36.41
CA ILE A 233 30.20 -26.01 36.11
C ILE A 233 30.34 -26.95 37.33
N ARG A 234 31.48 -26.93 38.04
CA ARG A 234 31.65 -27.71 39.25
C ARG A 234 30.63 -27.41 40.34
N ILE A 235 30.32 -26.13 40.59
CA ILE A 235 29.28 -25.74 41.54
C ILE A 235 27.88 -26.13 41.07
N GLN A 236 27.59 -26.07 39.78
CA GLN A 236 26.36 -26.59 39.20
C GLN A 236 26.21 -28.09 39.38
N HIS A 237 27.32 -28.85 39.22
CA HIS A 237 27.37 -30.30 39.46
C HIS A 237 27.14 -30.61 40.97
N VAL A 238 27.78 -29.84 41.88
CA VAL A 238 27.53 -29.96 43.31
C VAL A 238 26.06 -29.70 43.65
N ASP A 239 25.43 -28.73 43.00
CA ASP A 239 24.00 -28.48 43.21
C ASP A 239 23.13 -29.68 42.75
N ALA A 240 23.51 -30.36 41.68
CA ALA A 240 22.85 -31.60 41.26
C ALA A 240 23.05 -32.70 42.29
N LEU A 241 24.28 -32.91 42.79
CA LEU A 241 24.61 -33.91 43.82
C LEU A 241 23.83 -33.64 45.13
N VAL A 242 23.78 -32.37 45.59
CA VAL A 242 23.04 -31.96 46.79
C VAL A 242 21.54 -32.21 46.60
N ARG A 243 20.99 -31.99 45.41
CA ARG A 243 19.60 -32.28 45.09
C ARG A 243 19.27 -33.77 45.15
N GLU A 244 20.19 -34.62 44.73
CA GLU A 244 20.08 -36.05 44.81
C GLU A 244 20.48 -36.63 46.19
N ASN A 245 20.79 -35.76 47.19
CA ASN A 245 21.23 -36.11 48.53
C ASN A 245 22.56 -36.92 48.56
N ARG A 246 23.42 -36.76 47.53
CA ARG A 246 24.76 -37.36 47.46
C ARG A 246 25.80 -36.46 48.12
N LEU A 247 25.58 -36.21 49.43
CA LEU A 247 26.35 -35.24 50.20
C LEU A 247 27.85 -35.58 50.33
N PRO A 248 28.29 -36.85 50.49
CA PRO A 248 29.73 -37.19 50.54
C PRO A 248 30.48 -36.79 49.27
N GLU A 249 29.88 -37.05 48.10
CA GLU A 249 30.48 -36.70 46.80
C GLU A 249 30.54 -35.19 46.60
N ALA A 250 29.45 -34.48 46.95
CA ALA A 250 29.42 -33.03 46.96
C ALA A 250 30.52 -32.44 47.84
N LEU A 251 30.69 -32.95 49.04
CA LEU A 251 31.73 -32.51 49.98
C LEU A 251 33.12 -32.76 49.43
N HIS A 252 33.38 -33.96 48.88
CA HIS A 252 34.66 -34.31 48.26
C HIS A 252 35.03 -33.30 47.15
N GLN A 253 34.11 -33.02 46.26
CA GLN A 253 34.35 -32.08 45.17
C GLN A 253 34.59 -30.64 45.67
N LEU A 254 33.78 -30.18 46.63
CA LEU A 254 33.94 -28.86 47.21
C LEU A 254 35.30 -28.67 47.89
N LEU A 255 35.77 -29.67 48.65
CA LEU A 255 37.08 -29.60 49.34
C LEU A 255 38.24 -29.72 48.35
N THR A 256 38.12 -30.55 47.33
CA THR A 256 39.18 -30.78 46.33
C THR A 256 39.55 -29.51 45.58
N PHE A 257 38.58 -28.69 45.22
CA PHE A 257 38.78 -27.47 44.41
C PHE A 257 38.70 -26.18 45.22
N HIS A 258 38.58 -26.21 46.54
CA HIS A 258 38.41 -25.01 47.36
C HIS A 258 39.56 -24.02 47.22
N ASP A 259 40.81 -24.46 47.31
CA ASP A 259 41.99 -23.59 47.21
C ASP A 259 42.16 -23.01 45.81
N GLU A 260 41.78 -23.77 44.75
CA GLU A 260 41.78 -23.29 43.38
C GLU A 260 40.79 -22.12 43.22
N VAL A 261 39.56 -22.25 43.72
CA VAL A 261 38.54 -21.19 43.67
C VAL A 261 38.98 -19.94 44.44
N LEU A 262 39.57 -20.10 45.62
CA LEU A 262 40.10 -18.98 46.42
C LEU A 262 41.22 -18.24 45.64
N SER A 263 42.10 -18.99 44.95
CA SER A 263 43.23 -18.42 44.22
C SER A 263 42.81 -17.53 43.04
N LEU A 264 41.61 -17.72 42.49
CA LEU A 264 41.05 -16.90 41.41
C LEU A 264 40.71 -15.47 41.87
N GLY A 265 40.54 -15.25 43.18
CA GLY A 265 40.24 -13.92 43.74
C GLY A 265 38.88 -13.35 43.32
N TYR A 266 38.00 -14.17 42.73
CA TYR A 266 36.67 -13.74 42.33
C TYR A 266 35.65 -13.90 43.47
N ALA A 267 35.31 -12.79 44.11
CA ALA A 267 34.55 -12.78 45.35
C ALA A 267 33.22 -13.51 45.27
N GLN A 268 32.50 -13.41 44.14
CA GLN A 268 31.22 -14.11 43.98
C GLN A 268 31.38 -15.63 44.03
N SER A 269 32.37 -16.18 43.29
CA SER A 269 32.64 -17.64 43.32
C SER A 269 33.01 -18.11 44.71
N THR A 270 33.84 -17.37 45.43
CA THR A 270 34.22 -17.69 46.82
C THR A 270 32.96 -17.79 47.71
N VAL A 271 32.10 -16.77 47.66
CA VAL A 271 30.85 -16.74 48.48
C VAL A 271 29.93 -17.91 48.10
N ASP A 272 29.73 -18.19 46.81
CA ASP A 272 28.88 -19.30 46.35
C ASP A 272 29.43 -20.65 46.78
N TRP A 273 30.77 -20.81 46.71
CA TRP A 273 31.44 -22.06 47.07
C TRP A 273 31.37 -22.32 48.58
N ASP A 274 31.78 -21.36 49.39
CA ASP A 274 31.81 -21.48 50.85
C ASP A 274 30.41 -21.64 51.44
N ALA A 275 29.42 -20.90 50.96
CA ALA A 275 28.04 -21.07 51.39
C ALA A 275 27.46 -22.44 51.03
N THR A 276 27.88 -23.01 49.88
CA THR A 276 27.45 -24.35 49.50
C THR A 276 28.17 -25.42 50.33
N LEU A 277 29.46 -25.27 50.57
CA LEU A 277 30.24 -26.12 51.45
C LEU A 277 29.66 -26.12 52.86
N ALA A 278 29.33 -24.96 53.39
CA ALA A 278 28.69 -24.81 54.69
C ALA A 278 27.33 -25.53 54.76
N ASP A 279 26.47 -25.42 53.71
CA ASP A 279 25.17 -26.12 53.72
C ASP A 279 25.35 -27.65 53.62
N VAL A 280 26.31 -28.15 52.83
CA VAL A 280 26.64 -29.60 52.79
C VAL A 280 27.14 -30.09 54.13
N LEU A 281 28.10 -29.41 54.75
CA LEU A 281 28.63 -29.76 56.07
C LEU A 281 27.54 -29.74 57.15
N TYR A 282 26.67 -28.74 57.15
CA TYR A 282 25.54 -28.70 58.06
C TYR A 282 24.62 -29.91 57.91
N ARG A 283 24.27 -30.29 56.68
CA ARG A 283 23.42 -31.46 56.41
C ARG A 283 24.10 -32.78 56.84
N MET A 284 25.41 -32.83 56.81
CA MET A 284 26.19 -33.98 57.28
C MET A 284 26.43 -33.98 58.80
N GLY A 285 25.91 -32.98 59.56
CA GLY A 285 26.05 -32.88 60.99
C GLY A 285 27.39 -32.29 61.45
N ARG A 286 28.26 -31.79 60.58
CA ARG A 286 29.56 -31.14 60.87
C ARG A 286 29.37 -29.65 61.18
N TYR A 287 28.65 -29.33 62.28
CA TYR A 287 28.14 -27.99 62.55
C TYR A 287 29.25 -26.95 62.76
N ALA A 288 30.36 -27.32 63.43
CA ALA A 288 31.46 -26.38 63.73
C ALA A 288 32.15 -25.94 62.41
N GLU A 289 32.38 -26.88 61.49
CA GLU A 289 32.97 -26.58 60.20
C GLU A 289 32.01 -25.83 59.30
N ALA A 290 30.74 -26.20 59.34
CA ALA A 290 29.69 -25.47 58.61
C ALA A 290 29.64 -24.00 59.03
N ALA A 291 29.71 -23.69 60.30
CA ALA A 291 29.73 -22.30 60.78
C ALA A 291 30.98 -21.54 60.34
N ARG A 292 32.15 -22.18 60.38
CA ARG A 292 33.42 -21.58 59.95
C ARG A 292 33.33 -21.18 58.45
N TYR A 293 33.04 -22.11 57.56
CA TYR A 293 32.94 -21.81 56.13
C TYR A 293 31.83 -20.82 55.82
N ALA A 294 30.71 -20.86 56.55
CA ALA A 294 29.66 -19.86 56.35
C ALA A 294 30.11 -18.45 56.73
N ILE A 295 30.98 -18.28 57.76
CA ILE A 295 31.54 -16.98 58.15
C ILE A 295 32.64 -16.56 57.18
N ASP A 296 33.56 -17.46 56.83
CA ASP A 296 34.72 -17.17 55.96
C ASP A 296 34.26 -16.76 54.55
N GLY A 297 33.16 -17.34 54.07
CA GLY A 297 32.55 -17.02 52.80
C GLY A 297 31.71 -15.73 52.76
N LEU A 298 31.47 -15.06 53.91
CA LEU A 298 30.77 -13.79 53.90
C LEU A 298 31.67 -12.67 53.37
N PRO A 299 31.13 -11.76 52.53
CA PRO A 299 31.92 -10.66 51.98
C PRO A 299 32.36 -9.71 53.11
N LYS A 300 33.63 -9.24 53.06
CA LYS A 300 34.20 -8.31 54.07
C LYS A 300 33.45 -6.97 54.12
N ARG A 301 32.82 -6.58 53.03
CA ARG A 301 31.90 -5.42 52.96
C ARG A 301 30.54 -5.91 52.52
N PRO A 302 29.44 -5.47 53.17
CA PRO A 302 28.12 -5.84 52.75
C PRO A 302 27.89 -5.47 51.28
N TRP A 303 27.32 -6.38 50.48
CA TRP A 303 26.87 -6.09 49.15
C TRP A 303 25.53 -5.38 49.23
N GLU A 304 25.35 -4.39 48.35
CA GLU A 304 24.09 -3.65 48.26
C GLU A 304 22.91 -4.62 48.00
N HIS A 305 23.19 -5.64 47.24
CA HIS A 305 22.23 -6.68 46.89
C HIS A 305 22.80 -8.05 47.25
N PRO A 306 22.45 -8.61 48.43
CA PRO A 306 22.94 -9.91 48.83
C PRO A 306 22.55 -11.03 47.85
N SER A 307 23.51 -11.88 47.52
CA SER A 307 23.29 -13.05 46.66
C SER A 307 22.57 -14.18 47.45
N GLY A 308 22.05 -15.20 46.72
CA GLY A 308 21.46 -16.37 47.33
C GLY A 308 22.42 -17.19 48.18
N ALA A 309 23.70 -17.08 47.88
CA ALA A 309 24.73 -17.70 48.67
C ALA A 309 24.87 -17.02 50.04
N ILE A 310 24.80 -15.70 50.10
CA ILE A 310 24.81 -14.97 51.39
C ILE A 310 23.60 -15.37 52.25
N ALA A 311 22.39 -15.44 51.65
CA ALA A 311 21.21 -15.94 52.38
C ALA A 311 21.38 -17.39 52.82
N LYS A 312 22.03 -18.24 52.00
CA LYS A 312 22.37 -19.65 52.37
C LYS A 312 23.35 -19.69 53.55
N ALA A 313 24.39 -18.86 53.55
CA ALA A 313 25.35 -18.76 54.63
C ALA A 313 24.66 -18.31 55.94
N TYR A 314 23.86 -17.23 55.93
CA TYR A 314 23.11 -16.79 57.09
C TYR A 314 22.13 -17.86 57.60
N ARG A 315 21.49 -18.61 56.71
CA ARG A 315 20.61 -19.71 57.08
C ARG A 315 21.38 -20.83 57.84
N VAL A 316 22.58 -21.17 57.36
CA VAL A 316 23.44 -22.16 58.03
C VAL A 316 23.83 -21.67 59.41
N LEU A 317 24.30 -20.42 59.54
CA LEU A 317 24.69 -19.84 60.81
C LEU A 317 23.51 -19.80 61.82
N TYR A 318 22.33 -19.38 61.37
CA TYR A 318 21.11 -19.44 62.19
C TYR A 318 20.82 -20.85 62.67
N ARG A 319 20.88 -21.86 61.79
CA ARG A 319 20.57 -23.24 62.15
C ARG A 319 21.60 -23.86 63.09
N VAL A 320 22.87 -23.51 62.92
CA VAL A 320 23.95 -23.97 63.85
C VAL A 320 23.76 -23.36 65.18
N ALA A 321 23.60 -22.04 65.34
CA ALA A 321 23.38 -21.37 66.61
C ALA A 321 22.14 -21.93 67.32
N LYS A 322 21.05 -22.17 66.61
CA LYS A 322 19.84 -22.79 67.14
C LYS A 322 20.09 -24.20 67.66
N LYS A 323 20.92 -25.02 67.01
CA LYS A 323 21.29 -26.36 67.46
C LYS A 323 22.16 -26.32 68.71
N GLN A 324 22.98 -25.28 68.86
CA GLN A 324 23.83 -25.04 70.06
C GLN A 324 23.08 -24.45 71.28
N GLY A 325 21.81 -24.09 71.07
CA GLY A 325 20.99 -23.45 72.11
C GLY A 325 21.30 -21.96 72.39
N ASP A 326 22.13 -21.34 71.54
CA ASP A 326 22.43 -19.92 71.57
C ASP A 326 21.31 -19.11 70.87
N THR A 327 20.30 -18.79 71.70
CA THR A 327 19.08 -18.11 71.15
C THR A 327 19.39 -16.70 70.67
N THR A 328 20.30 -15.97 71.33
CA THR A 328 20.65 -14.59 70.96
C THR A 328 21.33 -14.53 69.59
N THR A 329 22.37 -15.35 69.41
CA THR A 329 23.09 -15.45 68.17
C THR A 329 22.19 -16.02 67.06
N ALA A 330 21.33 -16.99 67.36
CA ALA A 330 20.37 -17.55 66.45
C ALA A 330 19.38 -16.48 65.92
N LEU A 331 18.85 -15.62 66.78
CA LEU A 331 17.96 -14.53 66.43
C LEU A 331 18.66 -13.53 65.46
N ALA A 332 19.88 -13.11 65.82
CA ALA A 332 20.65 -12.17 65.04
C ALA A 332 20.92 -12.70 63.57
N TRP A 333 21.30 -13.99 63.47
CA TRP A 333 21.47 -14.61 62.15
C TRP A 333 20.15 -14.86 61.44
N HIS A 334 19.07 -15.12 62.14
CA HIS A 334 17.75 -15.28 61.56
C HIS A 334 17.24 -14.00 60.91
N GLU A 335 17.41 -12.86 61.56
CA GLU A 335 17.04 -11.55 61.00
C GLU A 335 17.79 -11.27 59.70
N LYS A 336 19.12 -11.47 59.67
CA LYS A 336 19.93 -11.32 58.44
C LYS A 336 19.52 -12.30 57.34
N TYR A 337 19.22 -13.54 57.72
CA TYR A 337 18.74 -14.56 56.76
C TYR A 337 17.41 -14.14 56.16
N MET A 338 16.45 -13.74 57.01
CA MET A 338 15.12 -13.34 56.52
C MET A 338 15.17 -12.10 55.61
N ASP A 339 16.02 -11.11 55.95
CA ASP A 339 16.20 -9.93 55.10
C ASP A 339 16.81 -10.31 53.73
N ALA A 340 17.90 -11.07 53.73
CA ALA A 340 18.54 -11.51 52.48
C ALA A 340 17.62 -12.40 51.62
N GLU A 341 16.86 -13.31 52.25
CA GLU A 341 15.89 -14.17 51.54
C GLU A 341 14.74 -13.37 50.95
N LYS A 342 14.18 -12.40 51.72
CA LYS A 342 13.14 -11.49 51.26
C LYS A 342 13.60 -10.67 50.06
N GLN A 343 14.81 -10.11 50.11
CA GLN A 343 15.38 -9.35 48.98
C GLN A 343 15.54 -10.22 47.72
N GLN A 344 15.92 -11.48 47.88
CA GLN A 344 16.05 -12.42 46.76
C GLN A 344 14.72 -12.79 46.16
N LEU A 345 13.74 -13.15 46.97
CA LEU A 345 12.40 -13.49 46.50
C LEU A 345 11.76 -12.30 45.81
N ALA A 346 11.95 -11.09 46.36
CA ALA A 346 11.47 -9.85 45.72
C ALA A 346 12.14 -9.62 44.38
N ALA A 347 13.46 -9.83 44.25
CA ALA A 347 14.18 -9.67 43.01
C ALA A 347 13.75 -10.73 41.94
N ALA A 348 13.59 -12.00 42.36
CA ALA A 348 13.11 -13.05 41.47
C ALA A 348 11.68 -12.77 40.94
N SER A 349 10.79 -12.33 41.84
CA SER A 349 9.43 -11.95 41.49
C SER A 349 9.41 -10.74 40.56
N ALA A 350 10.21 -9.71 40.87
CA ALA A 350 10.32 -8.51 40.05
C ALA A 350 10.86 -8.82 38.64
N SER A 351 11.89 -9.69 38.57
CA SER A 351 12.43 -10.15 37.28
C SER A 351 11.36 -10.88 36.42
N SER A 352 10.66 -11.84 37.04
CA SER A 352 9.60 -12.59 36.34
C SER A 352 8.44 -11.69 35.88
N LEU A 353 8.00 -10.76 36.72
CA LEU A 353 6.96 -9.78 36.39
C LEU A 353 7.42 -8.83 35.27
N ALA A 354 8.65 -8.34 35.32
CA ALA A 354 9.22 -7.48 34.28
C ALA A 354 9.26 -8.19 32.95
N TYR A 355 9.70 -9.44 32.90
CA TYR A 355 9.67 -10.28 31.71
C TYR A 355 8.25 -10.38 31.12
N GLN A 356 7.27 -10.72 31.96
CA GLN A 356 5.88 -10.88 31.53
C GLN A 356 5.31 -9.56 30.97
N ARG A 357 5.56 -8.43 31.65
CA ARG A 357 5.12 -7.09 31.21
C ARG A 357 5.71 -6.73 29.86
N VAL A 358 7.02 -6.85 29.70
CA VAL A 358 7.68 -6.53 28.43
C VAL A 358 7.20 -7.43 27.31
N ARG A 359 7.04 -8.74 27.56
CA ARG A 359 6.50 -9.67 26.58
C ARG A 359 5.07 -9.31 26.14
N GLN A 360 4.21 -8.90 27.10
CA GLN A 360 2.86 -8.44 26.77
C GLN A 360 2.88 -7.13 26.00
N GLU A 361 3.75 -6.19 26.34
CA GLU A 361 3.93 -4.93 25.61
C GLU A 361 4.37 -5.17 24.17
N VAL A 362 5.36 -6.03 23.98
CA VAL A 362 5.86 -6.41 22.64
C VAL A 362 4.75 -7.07 21.82
N ALA A 363 4.05 -8.06 22.39
CA ALA A 363 2.94 -8.74 21.71
C ALA A 363 1.79 -7.78 21.38
N ALA A 364 1.50 -6.80 22.23
CA ALA A 364 0.48 -5.79 21.94
C ALA A 364 0.91 -4.87 20.80
N LYS A 365 2.18 -4.43 20.76
CA LYS A 365 2.72 -3.63 19.64
C LYS A 365 2.70 -4.39 18.32
N GLU A 366 3.06 -5.66 18.33
CA GLU A 366 3.02 -6.52 17.14
C GLU A 366 1.58 -6.68 16.61
N ARG A 367 0.61 -6.91 17.50
CA ARG A 367 -0.81 -6.97 17.11
C ARG A 367 -1.29 -5.65 16.52
N ALA A 368 -1.00 -4.53 17.17
CA ALA A 368 -1.37 -3.20 16.67
C ALA A 368 -0.77 -2.90 15.30
N LEU A 369 0.49 -3.31 15.07
CA LEU A 369 1.14 -3.19 13.77
C LEU A 369 0.45 -4.08 12.71
N GLN A 370 0.12 -5.32 13.06
CA GLN A 370 -0.62 -6.23 12.17
C GLN A 370 -2.01 -5.70 11.82
N GLU A 371 -2.75 -5.19 12.81
CA GLU A 371 -4.04 -4.54 12.61
C GLU A 371 -3.94 -3.32 11.70
N SER A 372 -2.97 -2.44 11.95
CA SER A 372 -2.73 -1.27 11.11
C SER A 372 -2.36 -1.64 9.66
N THR A 373 -1.51 -2.66 9.48
CA THR A 373 -1.16 -3.14 8.13
C THR A 373 -2.33 -3.79 7.42
N ALA A 374 -3.18 -4.54 8.15
CA ALA A 374 -4.41 -5.12 7.60
C ALA A 374 -5.41 -4.04 7.20
N GLN A 375 -5.61 -3.01 8.04
CA GLN A 375 -6.48 -1.87 7.73
C GLN A 375 -5.99 -1.09 6.49
N ASN A 376 -4.68 -0.83 6.40
CA ASN A 376 -4.09 -0.20 5.22
C ASN A 376 -4.33 -1.03 3.95
N ARG A 377 -4.19 -2.34 4.03
CA ARG A 377 -4.47 -3.24 2.91
C ARG A 377 -5.94 -3.19 2.47
N ILE A 378 -6.88 -3.17 3.43
CA ILE A 378 -8.30 -3.02 3.16
C ILE A 378 -8.58 -1.68 2.46
N LEU A 379 -8.02 -0.57 2.98
CA LEU A 379 -8.15 0.76 2.37
C LEU A 379 -7.64 0.79 0.93
N HIS A 380 -6.47 0.19 0.67
CA HIS A 380 -5.93 0.10 -0.69
C HIS A 380 -6.83 -0.71 -1.64
N LEU A 381 -7.40 -1.82 -1.15
CA LEU A 381 -8.35 -2.62 -1.93
C LEU A 381 -9.64 -1.85 -2.22
N GLN A 382 -10.19 -1.14 -1.23
CA GLN A 382 -11.36 -0.28 -1.43
C GLN A 382 -11.09 0.81 -2.45
N GLN A 383 -9.97 1.53 -2.35
CA GLN A 383 -9.57 2.53 -3.34
C GLN A 383 -9.41 1.95 -4.76
N ALA A 384 -8.88 0.73 -4.86
CA ALA A 384 -8.77 0.06 -6.16
C ALA A 384 -10.14 -0.32 -6.74
N LEU A 385 -11.09 -0.76 -5.91
CA LEU A 385 -12.48 -1.04 -6.31
C LEU A 385 -13.19 0.24 -6.74
N ASP A 386 -13.07 1.33 -5.97
CA ASP A 386 -13.69 2.62 -6.28
C ASP A 386 -13.15 3.19 -7.61
N ARG A 387 -11.84 3.07 -7.86
CA ARG A 387 -11.25 3.46 -9.15
C ARG A 387 -11.83 2.65 -10.32
N LYS A 388 -11.97 1.33 -10.16
CA LYS A 388 -12.61 0.48 -11.18
C LYS A 388 -14.07 0.84 -11.37
N ALA A 389 -14.84 1.07 -10.30
CA ALA A 389 -16.23 1.49 -10.37
C ALA A 389 -16.38 2.84 -11.09
N MET A 390 -15.51 3.81 -10.80
CA MET A 390 -15.48 5.09 -11.52
C MET A 390 -15.12 4.93 -13.01
N GLN A 391 -14.19 4.05 -13.35
CA GLN A 391 -13.82 3.76 -14.74
C GLN A 391 -15.00 3.14 -15.49
N THR A 392 -15.66 2.13 -14.93
CA THR A 392 -16.84 1.51 -15.54
C THR A 392 -18.00 2.49 -15.70
N SER A 393 -18.25 3.35 -14.69
CA SER A 393 -19.26 4.40 -14.77
C SER A 393 -18.96 5.41 -15.89
N ARG A 394 -17.71 5.87 -16.02
CA ARG A 394 -17.29 6.77 -17.11
C ARG A 394 -17.49 6.14 -18.48
N LEU A 395 -17.10 4.86 -18.64
CA LEU A 395 -17.30 4.13 -19.91
C LEU A 395 -18.78 3.98 -20.25
N SER A 396 -19.63 3.70 -19.26
CA SER A 396 -21.08 3.61 -19.44
C SER A 396 -21.69 4.95 -19.86
N ILE A 397 -21.26 6.06 -19.26
CA ILE A 397 -21.71 7.42 -19.65
C ILE A 397 -21.27 7.74 -21.08
N ILE A 398 -20.02 7.45 -21.45
CA ILE A 398 -19.52 7.67 -22.83
C ILE A 398 -20.34 6.84 -23.82
N LEU A 399 -20.62 5.57 -23.49
CA LEU A 399 -21.44 4.71 -24.33
C LEU A 399 -22.85 5.28 -24.51
N LEU A 400 -23.51 5.72 -23.44
CA LEU A 400 -24.82 6.34 -23.49
C LEU A 400 -24.83 7.62 -24.36
N LEU A 401 -23.82 8.47 -24.20
CA LEU A 401 -23.68 9.68 -25.00
C LEU A 401 -23.46 9.39 -26.49
N THR A 402 -22.68 8.35 -26.82
CA THR A 402 -22.45 7.95 -28.20
C THR A 402 -23.71 7.37 -28.85
N VAL A 403 -24.49 6.56 -28.10
CA VAL A 403 -25.78 6.05 -28.55
C VAL A 403 -26.75 7.22 -28.77
N LEU A 404 -26.86 8.15 -27.82
CA LEU A 404 -27.72 9.32 -27.95
C LEU A 404 -27.33 10.19 -29.16
N ALA A 405 -26.04 10.46 -29.33
CA ALA A 405 -25.54 11.19 -30.51
C ALA A 405 -25.88 10.49 -31.82
N SER A 406 -25.77 9.16 -31.88
CA SER A 406 -26.14 8.34 -33.02
C SER A 406 -27.64 8.46 -33.34
N VAL A 407 -28.49 8.37 -32.32
CA VAL A 407 -29.95 8.52 -32.50
C VAL A 407 -30.29 9.91 -33.01
N VAL A 408 -29.73 10.97 -32.44
CA VAL A 408 -29.94 12.35 -32.88
C VAL A 408 -29.47 12.53 -34.35
N PHE A 409 -28.30 11.99 -34.69
CA PHE A 409 -27.78 12.02 -36.06
C PHE A 409 -28.78 11.34 -37.06
N TRP A 410 -29.28 10.17 -36.71
CA TRP A 410 -30.23 9.45 -37.52
C TRP A 410 -31.55 10.20 -37.67
N LEU A 411 -32.08 10.79 -36.61
CA LEU A 411 -33.30 11.59 -36.65
C LEU A 411 -33.15 12.81 -37.55
N VAL A 412 -32.01 13.53 -37.46
CA VAL A 412 -31.73 14.68 -38.32
C VAL A 412 -31.60 14.25 -39.76
N ARG A 413 -30.92 13.13 -40.04
CA ARG A 413 -30.77 12.58 -41.40
C ARG A 413 -32.14 12.17 -41.97
N LEU A 414 -32.97 11.50 -41.18
CA LEU A 414 -34.30 11.07 -41.63
C LEU A 414 -35.20 12.28 -41.94
N SER A 415 -35.18 13.31 -41.06
CA SER A 415 -35.95 14.54 -41.28
C SER A 415 -35.55 15.27 -42.58
N ARG A 416 -34.22 15.36 -42.84
CA ARG A 416 -33.71 15.99 -44.08
C ARG A 416 -34.10 15.17 -45.32
N SER A 417 -34.03 13.88 -45.24
CA SER A 417 -34.43 12.98 -46.34
C SER A 417 -35.93 13.11 -46.63
N HIS A 418 -36.77 13.11 -45.59
CA HIS A 418 -38.22 13.26 -45.76
C HIS A 418 -38.59 14.58 -46.46
N LYS A 419 -38.01 15.70 -46.09
CA LYS A 419 -38.26 17.00 -46.74
C LYS A 419 -37.87 16.98 -48.22
N ARG A 420 -36.80 16.30 -48.57
CA ARG A 420 -36.36 16.18 -49.96
C ARG A 420 -37.34 15.36 -50.82
N TYR A 421 -37.83 14.25 -50.29
CA TYR A 421 -38.82 13.40 -50.99
C TYR A 421 -40.14 14.11 -51.21
N VAL A 422 -40.64 14.84 -50.21
CA VAL A 422 -41.88 15.62 -50.35
C VAL A 422 -41.75 16.70 -51.42
N ARG A 423 -40.58 17.37 -51.54
CA ARG A 423 -40.37 18.38 -52.56
C ARG A 423 -40.31 17.76 -53.96
N LEU A 424 -39.64 16.63 -54.14
CA LEU A 424 -39.56 15.93 -55.42
C LEU A 424 -40.90 15.37 -55.85
N ALA A 425 -41.75 14.99 -54.95
CA ALA A 425 -43.08 14.47 -55.24
C ALA A 425 -44.09 15.55 -55.71
N ARG A 426 -43.85 16.83 -55.36
CA ARG A 426 -44.82 17.91 -55.57
C ARG A 426 -44.43 18.94 -56.63
N HIS A 427 -43.14 19.05 -56.94
CA HIS A 427 -42.67 20.10 -57.86
C HIS A 427 -42.00 19.50 -59.06
N ASP A 428 -42.12 20.20 -60.21
CA ASP A 428 -41.37 19.89 -61.39
C ASP A 428 -39.88 20.14 -61.18
N GLY A 429 -39.07 19.14 -61.57
CA GLY A 429 -37.61 19.18 -61.28
C GLY A 429 -36.86 20.23 -62.08
N LEU A 430 -37.37 20.69 -63.23
CA LEU A 430 -36.73 21.70 -64.05
C LEU A 430 -37.14 23.11 -63.68
N THR A 431 -38.43 23.34 -63.49
CA THR A 431 -39.01 24.69 -63.40
C THR A 431 -39.31 25.09 -61.92
N GLY A 432 -39.39 24.11 -61.05
CA GLY A 432 -39.64 24.34 -59.62
C GLY A 432 -41.09 24.70 -59.23
N ILE A 433 -42.00 24.88 -60.19
CA ILE A 433 -43.46 25.03 -60.04
C ILE A 433 -44.10 23.66 -59.69
N PHE A 434 -45.40 23.61 -59.50
CA PHE A 434 -46.04 22.31 -59.21
C PHE A 434 -45.93 21.39 -60.47
N ASN A 435 -45.68 20.12 -60.18
CA ASN A 435 -45.77 19.09 -61.21
C ASN A 435 -47.25 18.81 -61.54
N ARG A 436 -47.52 18.16 -62.62
CA ARG A 436 -48.87 17.87 -63.09
C ARG A 436 -49.77 17.26 -61.98
N GLN A 437 -49.26 16.24 -61.33
CA GLN A 437 -50.06 15.57 -60.29
C GLN A 437 -50.45 16.54 -59.14
N HIS A 438 -49.50 17.29 -58.62
CA HIS A 438 -49.78 18.21 -57.54
C HIS A 438 -50.58 19.41 -57.98
N PHE A 439 -50.44 19.88 -59.22
CA PHE A 439 -51.28 20.91 -59.77
C PHE A 439 -52.74 20.43 -59.79
N VAL A 440 -53.05 19.22 -60.33
CA VAL A 440 -54.40 18.66 -60.34
C VAL A 440 -54.96 18.53 -58.93
N GLU A 441 -54.23 17.96 -58.00
CA GLU A 441 -54.65 17.82 -56.61
C GLU A 441 -55.03 19.21 -55.98
N GLN A 442 -54.20 20.21 -56.21
CA GLN A 442 -54.44 21.56 -55.67
C GLN A 442 -55.60 22.27 -56.40
N ALA A 443 -55.71 22.07 -57.71
CA ALA A 443 -56.78 22.62 -58.52
C ALA A 443 -58.14 22.01 -58.10
N GLU A 444 -58.27 20.70 -57.90
CA GLU A 444 -59.49 20.04 -57.38
C GLU A 444 -59.86 20.58 -56.01
N GLN A 445 -58.90 20.73 -55.09
CA GLN A 445 -59.15 21.28 -53.75
C GLN A 445 -59.63 22.74 -53.80
N MET A 446 -59.03 23.54 -54.69
CA MET A 446 -59.43 24.92 -54.85
C MET A 446 -60.81 25.06 -55.50
N LEU A 447 -61.14 24.25 -56.49
CA LEU A 447 -62.47 24.20 -57.12
C LEU A 447 -63.53 23.77 -56.11
N ALA A 448 -63.28 22.74 -55.28
CA ALA A 448 -64.20 22.29 -54.28
C ALA A 448 -64.46 23.39 -53.20
N THR A 449 -63.43 24.19 -52.93
CA THR A 449 -63.60 25.32 -51.97
C THR A 449 -64.39 26.46 -52.59
N ALA A 450 -64.06 26.84 -53.83
CA ALA A 450 -64.77 27.89 -54.53
C ALA A 450 -66.27 27.54 -54.79
N GLN A 451 -66.56 26.29 -55.08
CA GLN A 451 -67.91 25.79 -55.23
C GLN A 451 -68.75 25.97 -53.94
N ARG A 452 -68.16 25.70 -52.82
CA ARG A 452 -68.82 25.88 -51.50
C ARG A 452 -69.04 27.36 -51.15
N GLU A 453 -68.12 28.24 -51.57
CA GLU A 453 -68.16 29.65 -51.26
C GLU A 453 -68.90 30.46 -52.31
N GLY A 454 -69.23 29.85 -53.44
CA GLY A 454 -69.90 30.52 -54.58
C GLY A 454 -68.96 31.44 -55.38
N ASN A 455 -67.65 31.22 -55.25
CA ASN A 455 -66.65 32.04 -55.94
C ASN A 455 -66.32 31.47 -57.29
N HIS A 456 -65.99 32.34 -58.27
CA HIS A 456 -65.60 31.93 -59.64
C HIS A 456 -64.09 31.76 -59.73
N LEU A 457 -63.66 30.80 -60.50
CA LEU A 457 -62.30 30.51 -60.88
C LEU A 457 -62.10 30.57 -62.37
N CYS A 458 -60.89 30.94 -62.76
CA CYS A 458 -60.51 30.85 -64.20
C CYS A 458 -59.27 29.93 -64.28
N LEU A 459 -59.32 28.99 -65.25
CA LEU A 459 -58.20 28.17 -65.63
C LEU A 459 -57.62 28.67 -66.94
N LEU A 460 -56.30 28.89 -66.96
CA LEU A 460 -55.54 29.19 -68.09
C LEU A 460 -54.70 27.97 -68.48
N LEU A 461 -54.81 27.48 -69.65
CA LEU A 461 -53.85 26.58 -70.26
C LEU A 461 -52.94 27.36 -71.19
N MET A 462 -51.66 27.22 -70.99
CA MET A 462 -50.63 27.91 -71.74
C MET A 462 -49.70 26.90 -72.41
N ASP A 463 -49.34 27.16 -73.60
CA ASP A 463 -48.39 26.34 -74.41
C ASP A 463 -47.43 27.28 -75.17
N LEU A 464 -46.12 26.96 -75.03
CA LEU A 464 -45.10 27.75 -75.72
C LEU A 464 -45.11 27.43 -77.22
N ASP A 465 -45.36 28.45 -78.06
CA ASP A 465 -45.47 28.28 -79.48
C ASP A 465 -44.15 27.85 -80.10
N HIS A 466 -44.23 26.86 -81.00
CA HIS A 466 -43.08 26.34 -81.71
C HIS A 466 -41.91 25.85 -80.85
N PHE A 467 -42.15 25.48 -79.60
CA PHE A 467 -41.11 25.09 -78.60
C PHE A 467 -40.25 23.92 -79.13
N LYS A 468 -40.86 22.96 -79.87
CA LYS A 468 -40.09 21.89 -80.51
C LYS A 468 -39.09 22.44 -81.50
N LEU A 469 -39.44 23.42 -82.32
CA LEU A 469 -38.52 24.04 -83.30
C LEU A 469 -37.36 24.76 -82.56
N ILE A 470 -37.64 25.37 -81.41
CA ILE A 470 -36.60 25.98 -80.58
C ILE A 470 -35.65 24.93 -80.03
N ASN A 471 -36.16 23.76 -79.59
CA ASN A 471 -35.33 22.67 -79.17
C ASN A 471 -34.48 22.07 -80.28
N ASP A 472 -35.11 21.88 -81.50
CA ASP A 472 -34.43 21.32 -82.65
C ASP A 472 -33.32 22.26 -83.18
N ALA A 473 -33.51 23.59 -83.08
CA ALA A 473 -32.53 24.58 -83.52
C ALA A 473 -31.42 24.89 -82.56
N HIS A 474 -31.72 24.89 -81.25
CA HIS A 474 -30.82 25.41 -80.21
C HIS A 474 -30.46 24.37 -79.14
N GLY A 475 -31.01 23.17 -79.19
CA GLY A 475 -30.79 22.07 -78.30
C GLY A 475 -31.67 22.13 -77.03
N HIS A 476 -31.86 20.99 -76.38
CA HIS A 476 -32.72 20.85 -75.17
C HIS A 476 -32.30 21.73 -74.01
N GLY A 477 -30.99 21.98 -73.84
CA GLY A 477 -30.52 22.87 -72.74
C GLY A 477 -31.03 24.32 -72.92
N PHE A 478 -31.13 24.80 -74.12
CA PHE A 478 -31.70 26.12 -74.42
C PHE A 478 -33.24 26.12 -74.25
N GLY A 479 -33.91 25.04 -74.67
CA GLY A 479 -35.33 24.88 -74.33
C GLY A 479 -35.63 24.85 -72.83
N ASP A 480 -34.77 24.18 -72.04
CA ASP A 480 -34.88 24.23 -70.57
C ASP A 480 -34.75 25.64 -70.02
N LEU A 481 -33.88 26.47 -70.63
CA LEU A 481 -33.77 27.90 -70.26
C LEU A 481 -35.03 28.68 -70.55
N VAL A 482 -35.58 28.46 -71.79
CA VAL A 482 -36.86 29.09 -72.19
C VAL A 482 -38.00 28.69 -71.25
N LEU A 483 -38.12 27.40 -70.86
CA LEU A 483 -39.14 26.98 -69.93
C LEU A 483 -38.99 27.66 -68.59
N LYS A 484 -37.76 27.73 -68.02
CA LYS A 484 -37.50 28.44 -66.76
C LYS A 484 -37.82 29.93 -66.83
N ARG A 485 -37.51 30.52 -67.99
CA ARG A 485 -37.79 31.96 -68.20
C ARG A 485 -39.28 32.21 -68.30
N ALA A 486 -40.01 31.41 -69.10
CA ALA A 486 -41.47 31.51 -69.15
C ALA A 486 -42.12 31.38 -67.77
N VAL A 487 -41.65 30.45 -66.99
CA VAL A 487 -42.11 30.30 -65.58
C VAL A 487 -41.79 31.50 -64.73
N ALA A 488 -40.61 32.07 -64.81
CA ALA A 488 -40.22 33.27 -64.03
C ALA A 488 -41.13 34.44 -64.39
N VAL A 489 -41.34 34.68 -65.69
CA VAL A 489 -42.24 35.75 -66.18
C VAL A 489 -43.69 35.51 -65.77
N CYS A 490 -44.20 34.33 -65.89
CA CYS A 490 -45.52 33.99 -65.36
C CYS A 490 -45.64 34.27 -63.84
N HIS A 491 -44.61 33.91 -63.09
CA HIS A 491 -44.61 34.09 -61.64
C HIS A 491 -44.76 35.57 -61.25
N ASP A 492 -44.17 36.49 -61.94
CA ASP A 492 -44.26 37.95 -61.67
C ASP A 492 -45.69 38.49 -61.92
N HIS A 493 -46.51 37.79 -62.66
CA HIS A 493 -47.91 38.15 -62.98
C HIS A 493 -48.92 37.37 -62.15
N LEU A 494 -48.42 36.44 -61.25
CA LEU A 494 -49.28 35.58 -60.45
C LEU A 494 -49.26 36.01 -58.95
N ARG A 495 -50.37 35.81 -58.27
CA ARG A 495 -50.52 36.05 -56.87
C ARG A 495 -50.11 34.78 -56.08
N LYS A 496 -49.85 34.90 -54.83
CA LYS A 496 -49.58 33.76 -53.94
C LYS A 496 -50.76 32.79 -53.84
N SER A 497 -51.97 33.24 -54.13
CA SER A 497 -53.19 32.43 -54.13
C SER A 497 -53.36 31.65 -55.43
N ASP A 498 -52.65 32.02 -56.50
CA ASP A 498 -52.77 31.36 -57.78
C ASP A 498 -51.99 30.05 -57.78
N ILE A 499 -52.55 29.02 -58.41
CA ILE A 499 -51.90 27.72 -58.58
C ILE A 499 -51.23 27.69 -59.95
N PHE A 500 -49.93 27.37 -59.94
CA PHE A 500 -49.17 27.30 -61.18
C PHE A 500 -48.42 25.98 -61.23
N GLY A 501 -48.61 25.25 -62.32
CA GLY A 501 -47.99 23.95 -62.53
C GLY A 501 -47.67 23.66 -64.03
N ARG A 502 -46.69 22.75 -64.20
CA ARG A 502 -46.31 22.25 -65.51
C ARG A 502 -47.07 20.97 -65.77
N LEU A 503 -47.86 20.95 -66.80
CA LEU A 503 -48.76 19.83 -67.18
C LEU A 503 -48.11 18.84 -68.13
N GLY A 504 -47.17 19.31 -68.97
CA GLY A 504 -46.46 18.52 -69.94
C GLY A 504 -45.16 19.19 -70.34
N GLY A 505 -44.55 18.80 -71.43
CA GLY A 505 -43.30 19.30 -71.96
C GLY A 505 -43.23 20.83 -72.03
N GLU A 506 -44.09 21.48 -72.75
CA GLU A 506 -44.20 22.95 -72.99
C GLU A 506 -45.53 23.52 -72.49
N GLU A 507 -46.32 22.65 -71.83
CA GLU A 507 -47.67 23.01 -71.34
C GLU A 507 -47.70 23.35 -69.90
N PHE A 508 -48.39 24.45 -69.58
CA PHE A 508 -48.53 24.96 -68.19
C PHE A 508 -50.01 25.21 -67.86
N GLY A 509 -50.38 24.95 -66.66
CA GLY A 509 -51.69 25.26 -66.09
C GLY A 509 -51.61 26.34 -65.08
N ILE A 510 -52.47 27.32 -65.12
CA ILE A 510 -52.61 28.39 -64.14
C ILE A 510 -54.06 28.46 -63.67
N LEU A 511 -54.32 28.24 -62.42
CA LEU A 511 -55.65 28.38 -61.85
C LEU A 511 -55.70 29.64 -60.95
N LEU A 512 -56.65 30.50 -61.29
CA LEU A 512 -56.81 31.83 -60.68
C LEU A 512 -58.09 31.88 -59.86
N PRO A 513 -57.98 31.93 -58.49
CA PRO A 513 -59.17 32.12 -57.68
C PRO A 513 -59.72 33.56 -57.74
N ASP A 514 -60.99 33.71 -57.42
CA ASP A 514 -61.73 34.97 -57.37
C ASP A 514 -61.54 35.79 -58.63
N CYS A 515 -61.75 35.13 -59.78
CA CYS A 515 -61.47 35.71 -61.11
C CYS A 515 -62.67 35.51 -62.06
N MET A 516 -63.16 36.64 -62.54
CA MET A 516 -64.18 36.63 -63.59
C MET A 516 -63.56 36.69 -65.01
N LEU A 517 -64.29 36.20 -66.02
CA LEU A 517 -63.80 36.10 -67.42
C LEU A 517 -63.30 37.42 -67.99
N ALA A 518 -63.94 38.57 -67.63
CA ALA A 518 -63.51 39.91 -68.07
C ALA A 518 -62.14 40.33 -67.47
N SER A 519 -61.80 39.88 -66.23
CA SER A 519 -60.57 40.26 -65.55
C SER A 519 -59.43 39.32 -65.93
N VAL A 520 -59.70 38.02 -66.22
CA VAL A 520 -58.66 37.08 -66.57
C VAL A 520 -58.10 37.37 -67.94
N SER A 521 -58.92 37.88 -68.92
CA SER A 521 -58.46 38.26 -70.20
C SER A 521 -57.29 39.23 -70.17
N LYS A 522 -57.35 40.23 -69.31
CA LYS A 522 -56.25 41.20 -69.13
C LYS A 522 -54.99 40.56 -68.54
N ARG A 523 -55.15 39.69 -67.59
CA ARG A 523 -53.99 38.98 -66.98
C ARG A 523 -53.36 37.99 -67.91
N ALA A 524 -54.17 37.23 -68.64
CA ALA A 524 -53.69 36.29 -69.69
C ALA A 524 -52.94 37.02 -70.78
N GLU A 525 -53.47 38.19 -71.26
CA GLU A 525 -52.80 38.98 -72.27
C GLU A 525 -51.51 39.63 -71.73
N ALA A 526 -51.47 40.05 -70.49
CA ALA A 526 -50.24 40.57 -69.82
C ALA A 526 -49.17 39.46 -69.80
N ILE A 527 -49.53 38.23 -69.38
CA ILE A 527 -48.61 37.06 -69.40
C ILE A 527 -48.12 36.80 -70.79
N ARG A 528 -49.02 36.78 -71.80
CA ARG A 528 -48.65 36.53 -73.23
C ARG A 528 -47.65 37.57 -73.74
N ILE A 529 -47.92 38.87 -73.50
CA ILE A 529 -47.02 39.98 -73.87
C ILE A 529 -45.69 39.86 -73.17
N ALA A 530 -45.69 39.65 -71.84
CA ALA A 530 -44.46 39.49 -71.07
C ALA A 530 -43.61 38.31 -71.52
N ILE A 531 -44.22 37.18 -71.95
CA ILE A 531 -43.51 36.06 -72.59
C ILE A 531 -42.91 36.47 -73.95
N ALA A 532 -43.66 37.20 -74.76
CA ALA A 532 -43.16 37.66 -76.06
C ALA A 532 -42.00 38.66 -75.89
N GLU A 533 -42.04 39.53 -74.91
CA GLU A 533 -40.97 40.49 -74.60
C GLU A 533 -39.67 39.80 -74.07
N THR A 534 -39.72 38.57 -73.63
CA THR A 534 -38.50 37.82 -73.21
C THR A 534 -37.63 37.49 -74.46
N SER A 535 -38.11 37.66 -75.66
CA SER A 535 -37.34 37.50 -76.84
C SER A 535 -36.17 38.50 -77.00
N ASP A 536 -36.24 39.62 -76.35
CA ASP A 536 -35.21 40.68 -76.35
C ASP A 536 -34.17 40.55 -75.24
N ASP A 537 -34.23 39.48 -74.42
CA ASP A 537 -33.33 39.27 -73.28
C ASP A 537 -31.99 38.64 -73.77
N GLU A 538 -30.85 39.05 -73.14
CA GLU A 538 -29.51 38.55 -73.50
C GLU A 538 -29.43 37.01 -73.38
N ASP A 539 -30.16 36.43 -72.43
CA ASP A 539 -30.17 35.00 -72.17
C ASP A 539 -30.87 34.17 -73.30
N THR A 540 -31.84 34.76 -73.94
CA THR A 540 -32.63 34.12 -75.06
C THR A 540 -32.08 34.40 -76.42
N ARG A 541 -30.98 35.18 -76.55
CA ARG A 541 -30.22 35.44 -77.81
C ARG A 541 -31.06 35.91 -78.98
N GLY A 542 -32.13 36.64 -78.72
CA GLY A 542 -33.02 37.16 -79.76
C GLY A 542 -33.93 36.13 -80.40
N VAL A 543 -34.09 34.94 -79.82
CA VAL A 543 -35.03 33.92 -80.26
C VAL A 543 -36.46 34.36 -79.95
N MET A 544 -37.31 34.42 -80.95
CA MET A 544 -38.72 34.76 -80.76
C MET A 544 -39.45 33.68 -79.98
N ILE A 545 -39.83 34.03 -78.73
CA ILE A 545 -40.60 33.16 -77.82
C ILE A 545 -42.03 33.74 -77.77
N SER A 546 -43.00 32.91 -77.96
CA SER A 546 -44.40 33.33 -77.77
C SER A 546 -45.20 32.16 -77.16
N ALA A 547 -46.31 32.47 -76.57
CA ALA A 547 -47.21 31.50 -76.01
C ALA A 547 -48.65 31.71 -76.50
N SER A 548 -49.33 30.63 -76.67
CA SER A 548 -50.79 30.62 -76.90
C SER A 548 -51.47 30.25 -75.58
N LEU A 549 -52.53 30.98 -75.26
CA LEU A 549 -53.27 30.77 -74.00
C LEU A 549 -54.75 30.53 -74.28
N GLY A 550 -55.28 29.46 -73.71
CA GLY A 550 -56.70 29.17 -73.68
C GLY A 550 -57.26 29.37 -72.28
N VAL A 551 -58.35 30.03 -72.15
CA VAL A 551 -58.94 30.39 -70.87
C VAL A 551 -60.35 29.87 -70.76
N ALA A 552 -60.66 29.18 -69.67
CA ALA A 552 -61.99 28.76 -69.26
C ALA A 552 -62.36 29.30 -67.91
N SER A 553 -63.65 29.49 -67.66
CA SER A 553 -64.16 29.98 -66.40
C SER A 553 -65.23 29.04 -65.83
N THR A 554 -65.24 28.93 -64.50
CA THR A 554 -66.30 28.17 -63.80
C THR A 554 -67.70 28.78 -63.99
N GLU A 555 -67.80 30.01 -64.48
CA GLU A 555 -69.06 30.61 -64.82
C GLU A 555 -69.75 29.88 -65.95
N HIS A 556 -69.01 29.19 -66.85
CA HIS A 556 -69.52 28.52 -68.01
C HIS A 556 -69.30 27.00 -67.92
N ALA A 557 -68.13 26.56 -67.44
CA ALA A 557 -67.75 25.14 -67.37
C ALA A 557 -68.26 24.43 -66.12
N GLY A 558 -68.71 25.19 -65.08
CA GLY A 558 -68.96 24.64 -63.76
C GLY A 558 -67.68 24.34 -62.99
N TYR A 559 -67.78 23.58 -61.87
CA TYR A 559 -66.65 23.33 -60.94
C TYR A 559 -66.01 21.94 -61.17
N ASP A 560 -66.27 21.32 -62.31
CA ASP A 560 -65.59 20.11 -62.73
C ASP A 560 -64.23 20.43 -63.39
N LEU A 561 -63.14 19.95 -62.77
CA LEU A 561 -61.78 20.23 -63.30
C LEU A 561 -61.59 19.65 -64.70
N GLN A 562 -62.14 18.48 -64.94
CA GLN A 562 -61.95 17.84 -66.27
C GLN A 562 -62.66 18.65 -67.34
N GLN A 563 -63.88 19.13 -67.12
CA GLN A 563 -64.62 19.97 -68.06
C GLN A 563 -63.91 21.33 -68.22
N LEU A 564 -63.44 21.92 -67.11
CA LEU A 564 -62.74 23.22 -67.15
C LEU A 564 -61.42 23.12 -67.91
N MET A 565 -60.67 21.99 -67.78
CA MET A 565 -59.49 21.71 -68.58
C MET A 565 -59.81 21.47 -70.04
N ALA A 566 -60.87 20.75 -70.36
CA ALA A 566 -61.28 20.52 -71.74
C ALA A 566 -61.69 21.84 -72.43
N ASP A 567 -62.41 22.69 -71.79
CA ASP A 567 -62.84 23.98 -72.35
C ASP A 567 -61.65 24.96 -72.51
N ALA A 568 -60.70 25.00 -71.58
CA ALA A 568 -59.48 25.75 -71.72
C ALA A 568 -58.58 25.19 -72.84
N ASP A 569 -58.51 23.85 -72.99
CA ASP A 569 -57.75 23.22 -74.09
C ASP A 569 -58.37 23.54 -75.47
N ASN A 570 -59.71 23.47 -75.58
CA ASN A 570 -60.39 23.87 -76.76
C ASN A 570 -60.12 25.34 -77.12
N ALA A 571 -60.09 26.24 -76.15
CA ALA A 571 -59.73 27.64 -76.32
C ALA A 571 -58.24 27.76 -76.74
N LEU A 572 -57.33 27.02 -76.15
CA LEU A 572 -55.92 26.98 -76.48
C LEU A 572 -55.71 26.48 -77.95
N TYR A 573 -56.45 25.41 -78.30
CA TYR A 573 -56.41 24.91 -79.67
C TYR A 573 -56.87 25.99 -80.66
N ARG A 574 -57.96 26.75 -80.40
CA ARG A 574 -58.40 27.89 -81.21
C ARG A 574 -57.31 28.96 -81.29
N ALA A 575 -56.62 29.28 -80.20
CA ALA A 575 -55.50 30.18 -80.16
C ALA A 575 -54.37 29.75 -81.13
N LYS A 576 -53.98 28.46 -81.06
CA LYS A 576 -52.93 27.89 -81.90
C LYS A 576 -53.34 27.92 -83.42
N ARG A 577 -54.60 27.56 -83.73
CA ARG A 577 -55.10 27.62 -85.17
C ARG A 577 -55.32 29.05 -85.64
N GLY A 578 -55.68 30.01 -84.81
CA GLY A 578 -55.91 31.39 -85.22
C GLY A 578 -54.65 32.20 -85.50
N GLY A 579 -53.45 31.58 -85.46
CA GLY A 579 -52.19 32.24 -85.81
C GLY A 579 -51.23 32.34 -84.62
N ARG A 580 -51.48 31.64 -83.48
CA ARG A 580 -50.65 31.60 -82.27
C ARG A 580 -50.47 32.96 -81.60
N ASN A 581 -49.60 33.00 -80.59
CA ASN A 581 -49.27 34.22 -79.81
C ASN A 581 -50.52 35.05 -79.47
N ARG A 582 -51.54 34.43 -78.91
CA ARG A 582 -52.82 35.05 -78.56
C ARG A 582 -53.50 34.38 -77.41
N VAL A 583 -54.41 35.10 -76.80
CA VAL A 583 -55.32 34.60 -75.76
C VAL A 583 -56.68 34.37 -76.44
N VAL A 584 -57.25 33.19 -76.17
CA VAL A 584 -58.62 32.89 -76.59
C VAL A 584 -59.41 32.48 -75.37
N LEU A 585 -60.59 33.11 -75.16
CA LEU A 585 -61.51 32.79 -74.13
C LEU A 585 -62.53 31.75 -74.64
N ASP A 586 -62.87 30.81 -73.71
CA ASP A 586 -63.98 29.93 -74.02
C ASP A 586 -65.30 30.65 -73.67
N VAL A 587 -65.82 31.36 -74.63
CA VAL A 587 -67.14 32.04 -74.53
C VAL A 587 -68.11 31.20 -75.36
N VAL A 588 -69.04 30.54 -74.69
CA VAL A 588 -70.16 29.94 -75.45
C VAL A 588 -70.93 31.05 -76.07
N GLU A 589 -70.86 31.24 -77.42
CA GLU A 589 -71.82 32.05 -78.14
C GLU A 589 -73.21 31.47 -77.90
N LEU A 590 -74.05 32.28 -77.18
CA LEU A 590 -75.47 32.02 -77.02
C LEU A 590 -76.16 32.11 -78.37
N GLY A 591 -76.06 31.09 -79.17
CA GLY A 591 -76.66 31.06 -80.47
C GLY A 591 -76.32 29.72 -81.22
N GLU A 592 -76.87 28.62 -80.71
CA GLU A 592 -77.26 27.41 -81.49
C GLU A 592 -77.50 26.19 -80.58
N ARG A 593 -78.36 26.33 -79.57
CA ARG A 593 -79.04 25.16 -78.98
C ARG A 593 -80.55 25.40 -79.01
N ALA A 594 -81.10 25.62 -80.21
CA ALA A 594 -82.51 25.46 -80.50
C ALA A 594 -82.65 24.80 -81.84
N SER A 595 -82.87 23.48 -81.81
CA SER A 595 -83.30 22.56 -82.85
C SER A 595 -82.33 21.43 -83.13
N SER A 596 -82.38 20.37 -82.39
CA SER A 596 -82.77 19.03 -82.84
C SER A 596 -82.74 18.03 -81.67
#